data_01e97a776a8ebe6dcbb0980ed9cdcea2
#
_entry.id   01e97a776a8ebe6dcbb0980ed9cdcea2
#
_cell.length_a   1.000
_cell.length_b   1.000
_cell.length_c   1.000
_cell.angle_alpha   90.00
_cell.angle_beta   90.00
_cell.angle_gamma   90.00
#
_symmetry.space_group_name_H-M   'P 1'
#
loop_
_entity.id
_entity.type
_entity.pdbx_description
1 polymer ?
#
loop_
_entity_poly.entity_id
_entity_poly.type
_entity_poly.pdbx_seq_one_letter_code
_entity_poly.pdbx_strand_id
1 'polypeptide(L)'
;MLMEMNRYLSFTLFTGLSLLTTIPIEAYTLNPNKTATSILQTNVIEVRSITSVQPIVIYCPVGTVPQLPYQVWVTYSDGQGEYRQTKWSNSALSTEQSEADDKVYPIGSQYTINGFIIGDDTTENGYPITAKIEVVDTKNTISPKLIAHTIPLNNVKINGNNRLTSNRDLAIKEIISWDVSQQLYNYRDTYGLSTEGYTRSDGWDSPETKLKGHGSGHYMSALALAYAAATNPSHKEILRRNITRMVNELRECQERTFVWSEELGRYLEARDFAPEEELKKMKGTWEAFDEHKTKWATYGYGYLNAIPPHHPALIEMYRAYNNSDWVWAPYYSIHKQLAGLIDIATYMDDKSIADKALLIAKDMGLWVWNRMHYRTYVKKDGTQEERRTHPGNRYEMWNMYIAGEVGGMGESLARLSEMVSAPEEKARLIEASNCFDSPAFYEPLSKNIDDIRNRHANQHIPMIIGALRSYLSNNDTFYYHVSHNFWNLIQGSYRYSTGGVGNGEMFRQPYTK
;
A
#
# COMPACT_ATOMS: atom_id res chain seq x y z
N MET A 1 -12.22 25.99 34.18
CA MET A 1 -11.48 26.53 33.03
C MET A 1 -11.84 25.66 31.84
N LEU A 2 -13.11 25.77 31.48
CA LEU A 2 -13.82 25.06 30.42
C LEU A 2 -14.41 26.15 29.53
N MET A 3 -13.65 26.67 28.58
CA MET A 3 -14.10 27.56 27.52
C MET A 3 -12.91 27.81 26.60
N GLU A 4 -12.86 27.06 25.50
CA GLU A 4 -12.28 27.39 24.20
C GLU A 4 -11.93 26.11 23.37
N MET A 5 -12.97 25.28 23.22
CA MET A 5 -12.90 24.18 22.24
C MET A 5 -14.25 24.11 21.49
N ASN A 6 -14.63 25.21 20.84
CA ASN A 6 -15.81 25.22 19.98
C ASN A 6 -15.64 26.25 18.86
N ARG A 7 -14.72 26.01 17.97
CA ARG A 7 -14.68 26.64 16.64
C ARG A 7 -13.96 25.71 15.69
N TYR A 8 -14.68 24.90 14.97
CA TYR A 8 -14.46 24.34 13.63
C TYR A 8 -15.29 23.08 13.45
N LEU A 9 -16.61 23.26 13.53
CA LEU A 9 -17.56 22.33 12.94
C LEU A 9 -18.59 23.18 12.17
N SER A 10 -18.22 23.61 10.97
CA SER A 10 -19.17 24.09 9.97
C SER A 10 -19.68 22.90 9.19
N PHE A 11 -20.78 22.33 9.65
CA PHE A 11 -21.62 21.47 8.84
C PHE A 11 -22.38 22.33 7.84
N THR A 12 -22.00 22.30 6.59
CA THR A 12 -22.84 22.83 5.51
C THR A 12 -23.85 21.75 5.15
N LEU A 13 -25.05 21.89 5.69
CA LEU A 13 -26.23 21.16 5.20
C LEU A 13 -26.56 21.67 3.80
N PHE A 14 -26.30 20.84 2.78
CA PHE A 14 -26.93 21.02 1.49
C PHE A 14 -28.33 20.42 1.53
N THR A 15 -29.33 21.25 1.72
CA THR A 15 -30.72 20.92 1.42
C THR A 15 -30.89 20.87 -0.09
N GLY A 16 -30.90 19.66 -0.63
CA GLY A 16 -31.31 19.41 -2.01
C GLY A 16 -32.77 19.74 -2.20
N LEU A 17 -33.05 20.84 -2.88
CA LEU A 17 -34.38 21.18 -3.39
C LEU A 17 -34.68 20.23 -4.55
N SER A 18 -35.55 19.24 -4.32
CA SER A 18 -36.12 18.41 -5.39
C SER A 18 -37.08 19.25 -6.22
N LEU A 19 -36.65 19.59 -7.43
CA LEU A 19 -37.55 20.09 -8.46
C LEU A 19 -38.46 18.92 -8.92
N LEU A 20 -39.64 18.88 -8.37
CA LEU A 20 -40.77 18.16 -8.94
C LEU A 20 -41.24 18.91 -10.19
N THR A 21 -40.83 18.41 -11.37
CA THR A 21 -41.49 18.78 -12.61
C THR A 21 -42.85 18.10 -12.65
N THR A 22 -43.91 18.88 -12.43
CA THR A 22 -45.28 18.46 -12.66
C THR A 22 -45.48 18.26 -14.15
N ILE A 23 -45.67 17.01 -14.55
CA ILE A 23 -46.22 16.67 -15.85
C ILE A 23 -47.73 16.93 -15.81
N PRO A 24 -48.30 17.72 -16.71
CA PRO A 24 -49.74 17.91 -16.72
C PRO A 24 -50.45 16.61 -17.09
N ILE A 25 -51.27 16.12 -16.17
CA ILE A 25 -52.24 15.04 -16.46
C ILE A 25 -53.35 15.64 -17.30
N GLU A 26 -53.34 15.37 -18.60
CA GLU A 26 -54.54 15.60 -19.43
C GLU A 26 -55.63 14.65 -18.98
N ALA A 27 -56.71 15.24 -18.49
CA ALA A 27 -57.92 14.51 -18.15
C ALA A 27 -58.61 14.01 -19.42
N TYR A 28 -58.48 12.72 -19.73
CA TYR A 28 -59.31 12.09 -20.70
C TYR A 28 -60.75 11.91 -20.13
N THR A 29 -61.67 12.65 -20.66
CA THR A 29 -63.10 12.45 -20.42
C THR A 29 -63.54 11.11 -21.00
N LEU A 30 -63.88 10.18 -20.12
CA LEU A 30 -64.48 8.90 -20.49
C LEU A 30 -65.87 9.12 -21.07
N ASN A 31 -66.09 8.67 -22.29
CA ASN A 31 -67.40 8.62 -22.95
C ASN A 31 -68.19 7.40 -22.41
N PRO A 32 -69.39 7.56 -21.80
CA PRO A 32 -70.04 6.50 -21.05
C PRO A 32 -70.79 5.43 -21.88
N ASN A 33 -70.58 5.33 -23.19
CA ASN A 33 -71.33 4.40 -24.03
C ASN A 33 -70.44 3.46 -24.89
N LYS A 34 -69.48 2.78 -24.27
CA LYS A 34 -68.92 1.55 -24.86
C LYS A 34 -68.87 0.46 -23.82
N THR A 35 -69.69 -0.53 -23.96
CA THR A 35 -69.66 -1.81 -23.26
C THR A 35 -68.28 -2.43 -23.49
N ALA A 36 -67.39 -2.33 -22.52
CA ALA A 36 -66.08 -2.97 -22.54
C ALA A 36 -66.29 -4.44 -22.14
N THR A 37 -66.25 -5.32 -23.11
CA THR A 37 -65.96 -6.74 -22.84
C THR A 37 -64.47 -6.79 -22.51
N SER A 38 -64.15 -6.75 -21.21
CA SER A 38 -62.80 -6.94 -20.75
C SER A 38 -62.38 -8.38 -20.96
N ILE A 39 -61.61 -8.63 -21.99
CA ILE A 39 -60.79 -9.83 -22.06
C ILE A 39 -59.70 -9.60 -20.99
N LEU A 40 -59.88 -10.14 -19.80
CA LEU A 40 -58.81 -10.41 -18.87
C LEU A 40 -57.89 -11.43 -19.52
N GLN A 41 -56.95 -10.95 -20.36
CA GLN A 41 -55.73 -11.73 -20.60
C GLN A 41 -55.01 -11.79 -19.25
N THR A 42 -55.19 -12.86 -18.52
CA THR A 42 -54.25 -13.30 -17.53
C THR A 42 -52.94 -13.55 -18.27
N ASN A 43 -52.07 -12.54 -18.29
CA ASN A 43 -50.66 -12.79 -18.57
C ASN A 43 -50.19 -13.74 -17.47
N VAL A 44 -50.20 -15.02 -17.75
CA VAL A 44 -49.44 -15.99 -17.00
C VAL A 44 -48.01 -15.55 -17.22
N ILE A 45 -47.43 -14.92 -16.20
CA ILE A 45 -45.99 -14.69 -16.18
C ILE A 45 -45.40 -16.10 -16.14
N GLU A 46 -44.98 -16.62 -17.28
CA GLU A 46 -44.23 -17.85 -17.33
C GLU A 46 -42.95 -17.61 -16.52
N VAL A 47 -42.89 -18.21 -15.34
CA VAL A 47 -41.72 -18.12 -14.49
C VAL A 47 -40.57 -18.82 -15.20
N ARG A 48 -39.64 -18.07 -15.75
CA ARG A 48 -38.47 -18.61 -16.42
C ARG A 48 -37.62 -19.39 -15.41
N SER A 49 -37.23 -20.60 -15.75
CA SER A 49 -36.35 -21.43 -14.90
C SER A 49 -34.95 -21.54 -15.50
N ILE A 50 -33.92 -21.70 -14.64
CA ILE A 50 -32.57 -21.97 -15.10
C ILE A 50 -32.50 -23.33 -15.76
N THR A 51 -32.03 -23.38 -17.00
CA THR A 51 -31.87 -24.62 -17.79
C THR A 51 -30.44 -25.10 -17.85
N SER A 52 -29.49 -24.20 -17.77
CA SER A 52 -28.07 -24.55 -17.72
C SER A 52 -27.22 -23.49 -17.00
N VAL A 53 -26.09 -23.94 -16.49
CA VAL A 53 -25.06 -23.09 -15.87
C VAL A 53 -23.75 -23.34 -16.60
N GLN A 54 -22.99 -22.30 -16.86
CA GLN A 54 -21.64 -22.42 -17.44
C GLN A 54 -20.77 -23.34 -16.55
N PRO A 55 -20.06 -24.33 -17.16
CA PRO A 55 -19.17 -25.19 -16.37
C PRO A 55 -18.13 -24.40 -15.60
N ILE A 56 -17.95 -24.75 -14.32
CA ILE A 56 -17.02 -24.08 -13.41
C ILE A 56 -15.84 -25.04 -13.17
N VAL A 57 -14.70 -24.74 -13.81
CA VAL A 57 -13.45 -25.46 -13.62
C VAL A 57 -12.40 -24.47 -13.12
N ILE A 58 -11.75 -24.79 -11.99
CA ILE A 58 -10.76 -23.94 -11.34
C ILE A 58 -9.46 -24.72 -11.22
N TYR A 59 -8.41 -24.15 -11.80
CA TYR A 59 -7.05 -24.63 -11.64
C TYR A 59 -6.45 -23.98 -10.40
N CYS A 60 -6.34 -24.79 -9.31
CA CYS A 60 -5.88 -24.34 -8.01
C CYS A 60 -4.42 -24.73 -7.81
N PRO A 61 -3.49 -23.78 -7.65
CA PRO A 61 -2.12 -24.10 -7.33
C PRO A 61 -2.00 -24.90 -6.01
N VAL A 62 -1.10 -25.88 -6.00
CA VAL A 62 -0.84 -26.70 -4.79
C VAL A 62 -0.55 -25.82 -3.58
N GLY A 63 -1.13 -26.13 -2.43
CA GLY A 63 -0.95 -25.37 -1.19
C GLY A 63 -1.74 -24.05 -1.11
N THR A 64 -2.65 -23.80 -2.06
CA THR A 64 -3.52 -22.63 -2.04
C THR A 64 -4.99 -23.00 -1.92
N VAL A 65 -5.83 -22.03 -1.56
CA VAL A 65 -7.30 -22.17 -1.52
C VAL A 65 -7.87 -21.81 -2.89
N PRO A 66 -8.80 -22.61 -3.46
CA PRO A 66 -9.40 -22.30 -4.75
C PRO A 66 -10.27 -21.05 -4.69
N GLN A 67 -10.10 -20.17 -5.67
CA GLN A 67 -10.88 -18.96 -5.83
C GLN A 67 -12.17 -19.27 -6.57
N LEU A 68 -13.29 -19.35 -5.84
CA LEU A 68 -14.60 -19.67 -6.40
C LEU A 68 -15.27 -18.41 -6.97
N PRO A 69 -15.93 -18.49 -8.14
CA PRO A 69 -16.56 -17.33 -8.76
C PRO A 69 -17.75 -16.84 -7.94
N TYR A 70 -17.85 -15.53 -7.80
CA TYR A 70 -18.99 -14.88 -7.17
C TYR A 70 -20.24 -14.90 -8.06
N GLN A 71 -20.06 -14.91 -9.37
CA GLN A 71 -21.14 -14.95 -10.36
C GLN A 71 -20.84 -16.03 -11.40
N VAL A 72 -21.90 -16.66 -11.87
CA VAL A 72 -21.83 -17.61 -12.97
C VAL A 72 -22.86 -17.26 -14.03
N TRP A 73 -22.53 -17.56 -15.28
CA TRP A 73 -23.48 -17.40 -16.38
C TRP A 73 -24.53 -18.50 -16.33
N VAL A 74 -25.79 -18.11 -16.34
CA VAL A 74 -26.94 -19.03 -16.44
C VAL A 74 -27.70 -18.78 -17.71
N THR A 75 -28.35 -19.83 -18.23
CA THR A 75 -29.31 -19.75 -19.33
C THR A 75 -30.68 -20.22 -18.83
N TYR A 76 -31.70 -19.50 -19.21
CA TYR A 76 -33.09 -19.75 -18.82
C TYR A 76 -33.89 -20.50 -19.88
N SER A 77 -35.08 -20.97 -19.51
CA SER A 77 -36.02 -21.67 -20.39
C SER A 77 -36.50 -20.85 -21.61
N ASP A 78 -36.39 -19.52 -21.52
CA ASP A 78 -36.69 -18.58 -22.62
C ASP A 78 -35.48 -18.33 -23.56
N GLY A 79 -34.37 -18.99 -23.33
CA GLY A 79 -33.13 -18.85 -24.09
C GLY A 79 -32.31 -17.59 -23.73
N GLN A 80 -32.77 -16.76 -22.80
CA GLN A 80 -32.00 -15.61 -22.30
C GLN A 80 -30.93 -16.08 -21.31
N GLY A 81 -29.86 -15.28 -21.14
CA GLY A 81 -28.82 -15.58 -20.19
C GLY A 81 -28.40 -14.33 -19.42
N GLU A 82 -27.91 -14.52 -18.18
CA GLU A 82 -27.36 -13.46 -17.34
C GLU A 82 -26.36 -14.03 -16.33
N TYR A 83 -25.58 -13.13 -15.71
CA TYR A 83 -24.75 -13.48 -14.56
C TYR A 83 -25.58 -13.48 -13.28
N ARG A 84 -25.54 -14.59 -12.53
CA ARG A 84 -26.22 -14.73 -11.23
C ARG A 84 -25.24 -14.96 -10.12
N GLN A 85 -25.54 -14.38 -8.95
CA GLN A 85 -24.72 -14.52 -7.74
C GLN A 85 -24.74 -15.95 -7.22
N THR A 86 -23.58 -16.38 -6.72
CA THR A 86 -23.39 -17.72 -6.16
C THR A 86 -23.05 -17.65 -4.67
N LYS A 87 -23.35 -18.72 -3.95
CA LYS A 87 -22.87 -18.96 -2.60
C LYS A 87 -22.31 -20.37 -2.53
N TRP A 88 -21.09 -20.48 -2.04
CA TRP A 88 -20.37 -21.75 -1.92
C TRP A 88 -20.43 -22.28 -0.50
N SER A 89 -20.27 -23.59 -0.32
CA SER A 89 -20.29 -24.21 1.00
C SER A 89 -19.14 -23.70 1.86
N ASN A 90 -19.42 -23.44 3.14
CA ASN A 90 -18.43 -22.89 4.07
C ASN A 90 -17.19 -23.80 4.27
N SER A 91 -17.37 -25.12 4.12
CA SER A 91 -16.26 -26.10 4.21
C SER A 91 -15.18 -25.90 3.13
N ALA A 92 -15.51 -25.16 2.06
CA ALA A 92 -14.57 -24.87 0.97
C ALA A 92 -13.86 -23.53 1.12
N LEU A 93 -14.35 -22.66 2.00
CA LEU A 93 -13.93 -21.27 2.13
C LEU A 93 -13.42 -20.96 3.55
N SER A 94 -13.59 -21.89 4.49
CA SER A 94 -13.27 -21.62 5.89
C SER A 94 -11.77 -21.76 6.16
N THR A 95 -11.29 -20.85 7.00
CA THR A 95 -9.98 -20.99 7.68
C THR A 95 -9.84 -22.31 8.44
N GLU A 96 -10.95 -22.94 8.83
CA GLU A 96 -10.95 -24.29 9.42
C GLU A 96 -10.34 -25.34 8.50
N GLN A 97 -10.47 -25.20 7.17
CA GLN A 97 -9.79 -26.10 6.24
C GLN A 97 -8.29 -25.81 6.13
N SER A 98 -7.86 -24.58 6.43
CA SER A 98 -6.44 -24.21 6.50
C SER A 98 -5.81 -24.59 7.84
N GLU A 99 -6.61 -24.70 8.90
CA GLU A 99 -6.15 -25.10 10.25
C GLU A 99 -6.28 -26.60 10.50
N ALA A 100 -7.30 -27.26 9.90
CA ALA A 100 -7.54 -28.68 10.11
C ALA A 100 -6.75 -29.60 9.18
N ASP A 101 -6.23 -29.05 8.08
CA ASP A 101 -5.57 -29.86 7.08
C ASP A 101 -4.23 -29.25 6.65
N ASP A 102 -3.18 -29.76 7.25
CA ASP A 102 -1.92 -30.00 6.52
C ASP A 102 -2.14 -30.90 5.28
N LYS A 103 -3.37 -31.12 4.85
CA LYS A 103 -3.75 -31.87 3.67
C LYS A 103 -3.60 -30.99 2.45
N VAL A 104 -2.34 -30.78 2.09
CA VAL A 104 -2.02 -30.28 0.74
C VAL A 104 -2.47 -31.36 -0.24
N TYR A 105 -3.53 -31.09 -1.00
CA TYR A 105 -3.93 -31.95 -2.10
C TYR A 105 -2.76 -32.05 -3.10
N PRO A 106 -2.30 -33.27 -3.45
CA PRO A 106 -1.17 -33.43 -4.37
C PRO A 106 -1.52 -32.89 -5.77
N ILE A 107 -0.49 -32.47 -6.49
CA ILE A 107 -0.61 -32.06 -7.90
C ILE A 107 -1.32 -33.14 -8.70
N GLY A 108 -2.28 -32.75 -9.54
CA GLY A 108 -3.13 -33.67 -10.32
C GLY A 108 -4.39 -34.15 -9.60
N SER A 109 -4.55 -33.85 -8.32
CA SER A 109 -5.81 -34.15 -7.62
C SER A 109 -6.97 -33.38 -8.21
N GLN A 110 -8.14 -34.01 -8.20
CA GLN A 110 -9.40 -33.38 -8.57
C GLN A 110 -10.42 -33.57 -7.45
N TYR A 111 -11.17 -32.51 -7.14
CA TYR A 111 -12.27 -32.55 -6.19
C TYR A 111 -13.35 -31.54 -6.58
N THR A 112 -14.51 -31.61 -5.94
CA THR A 112 -15.65 -30.76 -6.22
C THR A 112 -16.07 -29.95 -5.00
N ILE A 113 -16.52 -28.73 -5.23
CA ILE A 113 -17.09 -27.85 -4.23
C ILE A 113 -18.52 -27.53 -4.64
N ASN A 114 -19.46 -27.76 -3.72
CA ASN A 114 -20.87 -27.51 -3.96
C ASN A 114 -21.26 -26.08 -3.55
N GLY A 115 -22.18 -25.52 -4.26
CA GLY A 115 -22.76 -24.21 -3.98
C GLY A 115 -24.16 -24.10 -4.56
N PHE A 116 -24.70 -22.88 -4.55
CA PHE A 116 -26.01 -22.61 -5.17
C PHE A 116 -26.07 -21.16 -5.70
N ILE A 117 -26.95 -20.93 -6.65
CA ILE A 117 -27.26 -19.60 -7.17
C ILE A 117 -28.29 -18.96 -6.26
N ILE A 118 -28.01 -17.73 -5.79
CA ILE A 118 -28.88 -16.99 -4.89
C ILE A 118 -30.07 -16.42 -5.66
N GLY A 119 -31.26 -16.44 -5.02
CA GLY A 119 -32.47 -15.80 -5.56
C GLY A 119 -33.08 -16.50 -6.77
N ASP A 120 -32.91 -17.82 -6.84
CA ASP A 120 -33.73 -18.65 -7.73
C ASP A 120 -35.01 -19.00 -6.98
N ASP A 121 -36.11 -18.35 -7.36
CA ASP A 121 -37.42 -18.51 -6.73
C ASP A 121 -38.07 -19.87 -7.02
N THR A 122 -37.43 -20.69 -7.86
CA THR A 122 -37.93 -22.02 -8.21
C THR A 122 -37.53 -23.10 -7.22
N THR A 123 -36.57 -22.82 -6.33
CA THR A 123 -36.12 -23.75 -5.29
C THR A 123 -35.93 -23.03 -3.95
N GLU A 124 -36.40 -23.65 -2.86
CA GLU A 124 -36.35 -23.14 -1.50
C GLU A 124 -34.90 -22.85 -1.02
N ASN A 125 -33.91 -23.53 -1.61
CA ASN A 125 -32.49 -23.43 -1.25
C ASN A 125 -31.59 -22.84 -2.38
N GLY A 126 -32.16 -22.28 -3.42
CA GLY A 126 -31.47 -21.83 -4.62
C GLY A 126 -31.10 -22.96 -5.59
N TYR A 127 -30.65 -22.59 -6.79
CA TYR A 127 -30.29 -23.56 -7.84
C TYR A 127 -28.89 -24.14 -7.54
N PRO A 128 -28.75 -25.49 -7.40
CA PRO A 128 -27.49 -26.12 -7.05
C PRO A 128 -26.45 -26.01 -8.16
N ILE A 129 -25.21 -25.74 -7.80
CA ILE A 129 -24.07 -25.69 -8.71
C ILE A 129 -22.87 -26.41 -8.10
N THR A 130 -21.93 -26.77 -8.96
CA THR A 130 -20.69 -27.45 -8.53
C THR A 130 -19.51 -26.87 -9.28
N ALA A 131 -18.44 -26.54 -8.56
CA ALA A 131 -17.14 -26.20 -9.13
C ALA A 131 -16.24 -27.43 -9.10
N LYS A 132 -15.60 -27.74 -10.22
CA LYS A 132 -14.55 -28.75 -10.32
C LYS A 132 -13.21 -28.07 -10.08
N ILE A 133 -12.44 -28.55 -9.11
CA ILE A 133 -11.11 -28.06 -8.78
C ILE A 133 -10.08 -29.04 -9.30
N GLU A 134 -9.08 -28.54 -9.98
CA GLU A 134 -7.91 -29.29 -10.44
C GLU A 134 -6.65 -28.69 -9.80
N VAL A 135 -5.92 -29.49 -9.01
CA VAL A 135 -4.70 -29.05 -8.35
C VAL A 135 -3.54 -29.08 -9.34
N VAL A 136 -2.92 -27.94 -9.56
CA VAL A 136 -1.86 -27.75 -10.54
C VAL A 136 -0.52 -27.41 -9.89
N ASP A 137 0.58 -27.64 -10.60
CA ASP A 137 1.92 -27.23 -10.16
C ASP A 137 2.08 -25.71 -10.32
N THR A 138 2.47 -25.04 -9.24
CA THR A 138 2.76 -23.60 -9.26
C THR A 138 3.97 -23.24 -10.12
N LYS A 139 4.95 -24.13 -10.18
CA LYS A 139 6.20 -23.87 -10.92
C LYS A 139 6.00 -23.67 -12.42
N ASN A 140 4.95 -24.29 -12.96
CA ASN A 140 4.61 -24.18 -14.40
C ASN A 140 3.73 -22.98 -14.75
N THR A 141 3.14 -22.31 -13.74
CA THR A 141 2.21 -21.19 -13.95
C THR A 141 2.87 -19.83 -13.76
N ILE A 142 4.07 -19.78 -13.18
CA ILE A 142 4.78 -18.55 -12.87
C ILE A 142 5.88 -18.31 -13.91
N SER A 143 5.70 -17.26 -14.72
CA SER A 143 6.79 -16.79 -15.59
C SER A 143 7.69 -15.85 -14.80
N PRO A 144 9.01 -16.14 -14.67
CA PRO A 144 9.94 -15.24 -14.03
C PRO A 144 10.30 -14.02 -14.89
N LYS A 145 9.75 -13.91 -16.10
CA LYS A 145 10.04 -12.83 -17.03
C LYS A 145 8.91 -11.82 -17.07
N LEU A 146 9.26 -10.55 -16.92
CA LEU A 146 8.36 -9.47 -17.27
C LEU A 146 8.04 -9.53 -18.76
N ILE A 147 6.76 -9.49 -19.10
CA ILE A 147 6.27 -9.40 -20.48
C ILE A 147 6.18 -7.94 -20.97
N ALA A 148 6.36 -6.97 -20.07
CA ALA A 148 6.39 -5.56 -20.37
C ALA A 148 7.45 -4.87 -19.51
N HIS A 149 8.10 -3.87 -20.08
CA HIS A 149 9.08 -3.03 -19.40
C HIS A 149 8.61 -1.58 -19.37
N THR A 150 8.91 -0.87 -18.29
CA THR A 150 8.64 0.56 -18.20
C THR A 150 9.61 1.31 -19.13
N ILE A 151 9.07 2.30 -19.85
CA ILE A 151 9.91 3.26 -20.58
C ILE A 151 10.27 4.38 -19.61
N PRO A 152 11.56 4.69 -19.38
CA PRO A 152 11.96 5.81 -18.54
C PRO A 152 11.31 7.12 -18.99
N LEU A 153 10.83 7.92 -18.04
CA LEU A 153 10.04 9.12 -18.33
C LEU A 153 10.78 10.14 -19.21
N ASN A 154 12.09 10.27 -19.07
CA ASN A 154 12.93 11.12 -19.91
C ASN A 154 13.00 10.68 -21.40
N ASN A 155 12.58 9.44 -21.71
CA ASN A 155 12.46 8.92 -23.08
C ASN A 155 11.02 9.05 -23.62
N VAL A 156 10.09 9.60 -22.84
CA VAL A 156 8.70 9.81 -23.25
C VAL A 156 8.46 11.28 -23.57
N LYS A 157 7.98 11.56 -24.78
CA LYS A 157 7.64 12.91 -25.21
C LYS A 157 6.20 13.00 -25.69
N ILE A 158 5.43 13.87 -25.07
CA ILE A 158 4.08 14.19 -25.53
C ILE A 158 4.19 15.34 -26.51
N ASN A 159 3.77 15.10 -27.76
CA ASN A 159 3.82 16.10 -28.83
C ASN A 159 2.55 16.95 -28.88
N GLY A 160 2.72 18.18 -29.38
CA GLY A 160 1.62 19.12 -29.61
C GLY A 160 1.19 19.89 -28.36
N ASN A 161 0.27 20.83 -28.61
CA ASN A 161 -0.32 21.66 -27.55
C ASN A 161 -1.72 21.11 -27.23
N ASN A 162 -1.85 20.44 -26.13
CA ASN A 162 -3.06 19.73 -25.72
C ASN A 162 -3.24 19.77 -24.18
N ARG A 163 -4.36 19.24 -23.69
CA ARG A 163 -4.68 19.25 -22.26
C ARG A 163 -3.60 18.56 -21.40
N LEU A 164 -2.98 17.49 -21.89
CA LEU A 164 -1.95 16.76 -21.14
C LEU A 164 -0.68 17.62 -20.97
N THR A 165 -0.22 18.26 -22.05
CA THR A 165 0.94 19.16 -21.99
C THR A 165 0.66 20.39 -21.14
N SER A 166 -0.53 20.97 -21.22
CA SER A 166 -0.93 22.12 -20.41
C SER A 166 -0.99 21.77 -18.91
N ASN A 167 -1.57 20.62 -18.56
CA ASN A 167 -1.64 20.16 -17.17
C ASN A 167 -0.25 19.83 -16.62
N ARG A 168 0.63 19.18 -17.40
CA ARG A 168 2.03 18.95 -17.04
C ARG A 168 2.73 20.27 -16.70
N ASP A 169 2.63 21.26 -17.58
CA ASP A 169 3.32 22.54 -17.41
C ASP A 169 2.76 23.34 -16.23
N LEU A 170 1.46 23.23 -15.94
CA LEU A 170 0.84 23.79 -14.75
C LEU A 170 1.37 23.10 -13.47
N ALA A 171 1.42 21.77 -13.44
CA ALA A 171 1.98 21.02 -12.32
C ALA A 171 3.46 21.36 -12.08
N ILE A 172 4.26 21.50 -13.13
CA ILE A 172 5.67 21.91 -13.01
C ILE A 172 5.78 23.31 -12.41
N LYS A 173 4.94 24.26 -12.82
CA LYS A 173 4.92 25.61 -12.23
C LYS A 173 4.58 25.59 -10.75
N GLU A 174 3.62 24.76 -10.36
CA GLU A 174 3.27 24.57 -8.95
C GLU A 174 4.45 24.03 -8.15
N ILE A 175 5.09 22.95 -8.60
CA ILE A 175 6.25 22.35 -7.93
C ILE A 175 7.42 23.34 -7.79
N ILE A 176 7.67 24.17 -8.80
CA ILE A 176 8.70 25.22 -8.78
C ILE A 176 8.39 26.30 -7.75
N SER A 177 7.12 26.58 -7.48
CA SER A 177 6.70 27.64 -6.54
C SER A 177 6.91 27.27 -5.07
N TRP A 178 7.11 25.98 -4.76
CA TRP A 178 7.28 25.52 -3.39
C TRP A 178 8.65 25.92 -2.84
N ASP A 179 8.64 26.34 -1.57
CA ASP A 179 9.86 26.76 -0.88
C ASP A 179 10.68 25.55 -0.41
N VAL A 180 11.87 25.41 -1.00
CA VAL A 180 12.82 24.33 -0.62
C VAL A 180 13.24 24.44 0.84
N SER A 181 13.34 25.67 1.39
CA SER A 181 13.73 25.87 2.77
C SER A 181 12.70 25.27 3.74
N GLN A 182 11.42 25.36 3.41
CA GLN A 182 10.34 24.76 4.17
C GLN A 182 10.42 23.23 4.19
N GLN A 183 10.83 22.61 3.08
CA GLN A 183 11.02 21.17 2.99
C GLN A 183 12.22 20.66 3.81
N LEU A 184 13.21 21.49 4.02
CA LEU A 184 14.45 21.17 4.74
C LEU A 184 14.42 21.52 6.23
N TYR A 185 13.47 22.34 6.67
CA TYR A 185 13.41 22.88 8.03
C TYR A 185 13.51 21.78 9.10
N ASN A 186 12.66 20.78 9.04
CA ASN A 186 12.59 19.72 10.05
C ASN A 186 13.85 18.83 10.10
N TYR A 187 14.52 18.65 8.97
CA TYR A 187 15.79 17.90 8.94
C TYR A 187 16.87 18.70 9.65
N ARG A 188 17.07 19.95 9.29
CA ARG A 188 18.06 20.82 9.93
C ARG A 188 17.84 20.91 11.43
N ASP A 189 16.59 21.10 11.84
CA ASP A 189 16.20 21.16 13.25
C ASP A 189 16.52 19.84 13.98
N THR A 190 16.15 18.69 13.41
CA THR A 190 16.41 17.36 14.00
C THR A 190 17.91 17.06 14.13
N TYR A 191 18.74 17.55 13.20
CA TYR A 191 20.20 17.32 13.22
C TYR A 191 21.00 18.49 13.84
N GLY A 192 20.33 19.43 14.49
CA GLY A 192 20.99 20.54 15.19
C GLY A 192 21.74 21.50 14.26
N LEU A 193 21.28 21.62 13.01
CA LEU A 193 21.76 22.62 12.05
C LEU A 193 20.92 23.89 12.16
N SER A 194 21.49 25.05 11.82
CA SER A 194 20.77 26.32 11.86
C SER A 194 19.54 26.29 10.94
N THR A 195 18.41 26.74 11.49
CA THR A 195 17.15 26.98 10.74
C THR A 195 16.92 28.46 10.47
N GLU A 196 17.88 29.33 10.78
CA GLU A 196 17.80 30.76 10.48
C GLU A 196 17.69 30.98 8.98
N GLY A 197 16.70 31.76 8.54
CA GLY A 197 16.41 31.98 7.13
C GLY A 197 15.64 30.85 6.44
N TYR A 198 15.20 29.81 7.18
CA TYR A 198 14.35 28.77 6.67
C TYR A 198 12.88 29.02 7.03
N THR A 199 11.99 28.78 6.09
CA THR A 199 10.55 28.81 6.37
C THR A 199 10.19 27.58 7.21
N ARG A 200 9.48 27.81 8.31
CA ARG A 200 9.00 26.71 9.16
C ARG A 200 8.01 25.85 8.38
N SER A 201 8.15 24.54 8.46
CA SER A 201 7.24 23.58 7.84
C SER A 201 5.85 23.70 8.45
N ASP A 202 4.81 23.36 7.70
CA ASP A 202 3.41 23.43 8.10
C ASP A 202 2.61 22.17 7.75
N GLY A 203 1.31 22.17 8.05
CA GLY A 203 0.41 21.08 7.75
C GLY A 203 0.87 19.75 8.39
N TRP A 204 0.87 18.70 7.62
CA TRP A 204 1.28 17.37 8.06
C TRP A 204 2.80 17.22 8.24
N ASP A 205 3.56 18.18 7.72
CA ASP A 205 5.01 18.30 7.94
C ASP A 205 5.37 19.33 9.02
N SER A 206 4.39 19.88 9.73
CA SER A 206 4.66 20.78 10.85
C SER A 206 5.58 20.11 11.88
N PRO A 207 6.49 20.85 12.53
CA PRO A 207 7.39 20.30 13.54
C PRO A 207 6.69 19.57 14.69
N GLU A 208 5.41 19.85 14.91
CA GLU A 208 4.57 19.21 15.94
C GLU A 208 3.97 17.88 15.50
N THR A 209 4.10 17.49 14.23
CA THR A 209 3.57 16.20 13.74
C THR A 209 4.61 15.10 13.82
N LYS A 210 4.16 13.88 14.12
CA LYS A 210 5.00 12.68 14.12
C LYS A 210 5.05 12.00 12.75
N LEU A 211 4.56 12.68 11.71
CA LEU A 211 4.62 12.24 10.31
C LEU A 211 5.53 13.15 9.47
N LYS A 212 6.13 14.16 10.08
CA LYS A 212 6.98 15.14 9.40
C LYS A 212 8.11 14.49 8.59
N GLY A 213 8.41 15.09 7.45
CA GLY A 213 9.40 14.59 6.49
C GLY A 213 8.81 13.74 5.36
N HIS A 214 7.56 13.24 5.47
CA HIS A 214 6.95 12.49 4.38
C HIS A 214 6.64 13.38 3.16
N GLY A 215 6.16 14.61 3.36
CA GLY A 215 5.90 15.58 2.31
C GLY A 215 7.18 15.98 1.58
N SER A 216 8.29 16.15 2.29
CA SER A 216 9.61 16.40 1.69
C SER A 216 10.05 15.26 0.77
N GLY A 217 9.76 14.00 1.14
CA GLY A 217 10.01 12.83 0.29
C GLY A 217 9.17 12.88 -1.00
N HIS A 218 7.87 13.16 -0.89
CA HIS A 218 7.00 13.37 -2.04
C HIS A 218 7.47 14.52 -2.93
N TYR A 219 7.92 15.63 -2.32
CA TYR A 219 8.48 16.76 -3.05
C TYR A 219 9.70 16.38 -3.86
N MET A 220 10.62 15.58 -3.32
CA MET A 220 11.79 15.08 -4.05
C MET A 220 11.38 14.22 -5.26
N SER A 221 10.42 13.32 -5.10
CA SER A 221 9.86 12.56 -6.24
C SER A 221 9.23 13.48 -7.28
N ALA A 222 8.44 14.46 -6.82
CA ALA A 222 7.82 15.44 -7.72
C ALA A 222 8.85 16.27 -8.49
N LEU A 223 9.93 16.73 -7.82
CA LEU A 223 11.03 17.44 -8.48
C LEU A 223 11.71 16.57 -9.55
N ALA A 224 12.00 15.31 -9.25
CA ALA A 224 12.67 14.40 -10.18
C ALA A 224 11.81 14.11 -11.41
N LEU A 225 10.52 13.82 -11.22
CA LEU A 225 9.58 13.57 -12.31
C LEU A 225 9.31 14.84 -13.14
N ALA A 226 9.18 15.99 -12.48
CA ALA A 226 9.04 17.29 -13.16
C ALA A 226 10.28 17.62 -14.00
N TYR A 227 11.48 17.37 -13.46
CA TYR A 227 12.74 17.55 -14.17
C TYR A 227 12.84 16.70 -15.43
N ALA A 228 12.47 15.41 -15.32
CA ALA A 228 12.44 14.49 -16.47
C ALA A 228 11.42 14.92 -17.54
N ALA A 229 10.27 15.47 -17.15
CA ALA A 229 9.18 15.85 -18.03
C ALA A 229 9.26 17.30 -18.56
N ALA A 230 10.11 18.16 -17.96
CA ALA A 230 10.18 19.57 -18.29
C ALA A 230 10.73 19.81 -19.70
N THR A 231 9.98 20.57 -20.51
CA THR A 231 10.39 20.98 -21.86
C THR A 231 10.85 22.44 -21.91
N ASN A 232 10.50 23.24 -20.90
CA ASN A 232 10.94 24.63 -20.76
C ASN A 232 12.33 24.67 -20.08
N PRO A 233 13.39 25.20 -20.74
CA PRO A 233 14.74 25.24 -20.18
C PRO A 233 14.85 26.00 -18.85
N SER A 234 14.10 27.12 -18.70
CA SER A 234 14.13 27.90 -17.46
C SER A 234 13.51 27.12 -16.29
N HIS A 235 12.41 26.39 -16.53
CA HIS A 235 11.80 25.52 -15.51
C HIS A 235 12.76 24.37 -15.13
N LYS A 236 13.40 23.75 -16.13
CA LYS A 236 14.36 22.68 -15.90
C LYS A 236 15.53 23.15 -15.03
N GLU A 237 16.03 24.35 -15.27
CA GLU A 237 17.11 24.93 -14.48
C GLU A 237 16.71 25.22 -13.01
N ILE A 238 15.50 25.71 -12.78
CA ILE A 238 15.00 25.93 -11.42
C ILE A 238 14.84 24.59 -10.70
N LEU A 239 14.26 23.57 -11.35
CA LEU A 239 14.13 22.23 -10.79
C LEU A 239 15.50 21.63 -10.46
N ARG A 240 16.49 21.74 -11.34
CA ARG A 240 17.86 21.30 -11.12
C ARG A 240 18.47 21.94 -9.86
N ARG A 241 18.34 23.25 -9.72
CA ARG A 241 18.81 23.98 -8.54
C ARG A 241 18.13 23.51 -7.27
N ASN A 242 16.79 23.31 -7.29
CA ASN A 242 16.04 22.85 -6.14
C ASN A 242 16.44 21.42 -5.74
N ILE A 243 16.60 20.51 -6.71
CA ILE A 243 17.11 19.15 -6.47
C ILE A 243 18.51 19.20 -5.86
N THR A 244 19.41 19.98 -6.43
CA THR A 244 20.79 20.12 -5.95
C THR A 244 20.83 20.59 -4.49
N ARG A 245 19.99 21.56 -4.13
CA ARG A 245 19.87 22.06 -2.78
C ARG A 245 19.37 20.98 -1.82
N MET A 246 18.26 20.29 -2.17
CA MET A 246 17.73 19.18 -1.36
C MET A 246 18.79 18.12 -1.10
N VAL A 247 19.45 17.62 -2.14
CA VAL A 247 20.45 16.55 -2.03
C VAL A 247 21.63 16.97 -1.17
N ASN A 248 22.15 18.19 -1.36
CA ASN A 248 23.32 18.65 -0.61
C ASN A 248 23.01 18.85 0.88
N GLU A 249 21.90 19.50 1.22
CA GLU A 249 21.55 19.76 2.61
C GLU A 249 21.07 18.51 3.36
N LEU A 250 20.41 17.57 2.68
CA LEU A 250 20.08 16.26 3.27
C LEU A 250 21.35 15.44 3.53
N ARG A 251 22.37 15.52 2.65
CA ARG A 251 23.67 14.88 2.90
C ARG A 251 24.37 15.50 4.11
N GLU A 252 24.35 16.82 4.23
CA GLU A 252 24.90 17.53 5.41
C GLU A 252 24.24 17.02 6.71
N CYS A 253 22.93 16.83 6.72
CA CYS A 253 22.21 16.24 7.85
C CYS A 253 22.68 14.81 8.14
N GLN A 254 22.72 13.96 7.11
CA GLN A 254 23.08 12.54 7.25
C GLN A 254 24.50 12.36 7.77
N GLU A 255 25.46 13.15 7.31
CA GLU A 255 26.87 13.06 7.71
C GLU A 255 27.09 13.34 9.21
N ARG A 256 26.17 14.01 9.88
CA ARG A 256 26.22 14.18 11.33
C ARG A 256 26.09 12.85 12.11
N THR A 257 25.55 11.82 11.48
CA THR A 257 25.43 10.48 12.07
C THR A 257 26.67 9.61 11.86
N PHE A 258 27.70 10.10 11.17
CA PHE A 258 28.93 9.36 10.89
C PHE A 258 29.91 9.50 12.06
N VAL A 259 29.60 8.80 13.14
CA VAL A 259 30.35 8.86 14.37
C VAL A 259 31.14 7.58 14.57
N TRP A 260 32.48 7.72 14.58
CA TRP A 260 33.37 6.63 14.90
C TRP A 260 33.37 6.36 16.41
N SER A 261 33.26 5.10 16.81
CA SER A 261 33.39 4.65 18.18
C SER A 261 34.76 3.97 18.37
N GLU A 262 35.64 4.56 19.17
CA GLU A 262 36.92 3.96 19.52
C GLU A 262 36.73 2.66 20.30
N GLU A 263 35.71 2.61 21.17
CA GLU A 263 35.38 1.43 21.97
C GLU A 263 35.00 0.23 21.09
N LEU A 264 34.18 0.47 20.03
CA LEU A 264 33.68 -0.58 19.14
C LEU A 264 34.60 -0.83 17.94
N GLY A 265 35.59 0.07 17.68
CA GLY A 265 36.44 -0.01 16.49
C GLY A 265 35.70 0.11 15.16
N ARG A 266 34.56 0.79 15.15
CA ARG A 266 33.71 1.00 13.96
C ARG A 266 32.82 2.23 14.12
N TYR A 267 32.17 2.64 13.05
CA TYR A 267 31.07 3.60 13.16
C TYR A 267 29.93 3.06 14.02
N LEU A 268 29.27 3.95 14.77
CA LEU A 268 27.99 3.61 15.40
C LEU A 268 26.98 3.22 14.33
N GLU A 269 26.30 2.13 14.55
CA GLU A 269 25.32 1.57 13.60
C GLU A 269 23.89 1.67 14.15
N ALA A 270 22.90 1.39 13.32
CA ALA A 270 21.50 1.39 13.72
C ALA A 270 21.21 0.49 14.94
N ARG A 271 21.87 -0.66 15.04
CA ARG A 271 21.73 -1.61 16.18
C ARG A 271 22.22 -1.06 17.52
N ASP A 272 23.11 -0.05 17.51
CA ASP A 272 23.64 0.56 18.73
C ASP A 272 22.68 1.61 19.30
N PHE A 273 21.75 2.11 18.49
CA PHE A 273 20.73 3.04 18.97
C PHE A 273 19.71 2.31 19.85
N ALA A 274 19.52 2.80 21.07
CA ALA A 274 18.54 2.33 22.04
C ALA A 274 18.47 0.80 22.14
N PRO A 275 19.40 0.14 22.85
CA PRO A 275 19.32 -1.28 23.16
C PRO A 275 18.02 -1.58 23.91
N GLU A 276 17.60 -2.84 23.95
CA GLU A 276 16.29 -3.27 24.45
C GLU A 276 15.93 -2.72 25.83
N GLU A 277 16.90 -2.70 26.76
CA GLU A 277 16.70 -2.19 28.11
C GLU A 277 16.43 -0.69 28.17
N GLU A 278 16.93 0.06 27.21
CA GLU A 278 16.60 1.48 27.03
C GLU A 278 15.23 1.64 26.38
N LEU A 279 14.93 0.86 25.33
CA LEU A 279 13.64 0.88 24.67
C LEU A 279 12.48 0.56 25.60
N LYS A 280 12.66 -0.37 26.56
CA LYS A 280 11.64 -0.68 27.57
C LYS A 280 11.22 0.53 28.41
N LYS A 281 12.12 1.49 28.60
CA LYS A 281 11.92 2.70 29.40
C LYS A 281 11.48 3.88 28.55
N MET A 282 11.69 3.81 27.24
CA MET A 282 11.45 4.89 26.32
C MET A 282 9.95 5.08 26.09
N LYS A 283 9.53 6.32 25.88
CA LYS A 283 8.14 6.69 25.56
C LYS A 283 8.07 7.42 24.22
N GLY A 284 6.95 7.29 23.53
CA GLY A 284 6.65 8.02 22.30
C GLY A 284 6.02 9.39 22.55
N THR A 285 6.16 9.96 23.75
CA THR A 285 5.62 11.29 24.09
C THR A 285 6.42 12.41 23.41
N TRP A 286 5.85 13.62 23.41
CA TRP A 286 6.55 14.79 22.85
C TRP A 286 7.82 15.12 23.60
N GLU A 287 7.81 14.97 24.92
CA GLU A 287 8.97 15.21 25.77
C GLU A 287 10.10 14.22 25.42
N ALA A 288 9.77 12.94 25.24
CA ALA A 288 10.75 11.94 24.82
C ALA A 288 11.25 12.20 23.39
N PHE A 289 10.38 12.70 22.51
CA PHE A 289 10.78 13.12 21.16
C PHE A 289 11.79 14.26 21.21
N ASP A 290 11.53 15.31 21.98
CA ASP A 290 12.42 16.46 22.12
C ASP A 290 13.75 16.08 22.81
N GLU A 291 13.71 15.13 23.74
CA GLU A 291 14.93 14.59 24.37
C GLU A 291 15.86 13.90 23.36
N HIS A 292 15.32 13.19 22.38
CA HIS A 292 16.10 12.51 21.34
C HIS A 292 16.46 13.39 20.14
N LYS A 293 15.73 14.48 19.94
CA LYS A 293 16.06 15.48 18.93
C LYS A 293 17.45 16.07 19.20
N THR A 294 18.19 16.33 18.15
CA THR A 294 19.60 16.82 18.23
C THR A 294 20.62 15.83 18.81
N LYS A 295 20.24 14.65 19.24
CA LYS A 295 21.18 13.57 19.62
C LYS A 295 21.68 12.78 18.38
N TRP A 296 21.86 13.47 17.28
CA TRP A 296 22.20 12.89 15.97
C TRP A 296 23.46 12.02 15.99
N ALA A 297 24.42 12.29 16.87
CA ALA A 297 25.62 11.47 17.04
C ALA A 297 25.32 10.02 17.48
N THR A 298 24.13 9.75 18.03
CA THR A 298 23.71 8.41 18.47
C THR A 298 22.79 7.69 17.49
N TYR A 299 22.38 8.33 16.38
CA TYR A 299 21.38 7.78 15.47
C TYR A 299 21.86 6.56 14.67
N GLY A 300 23.15 6.37 14.58
CA GLY A 300 23.76 5.33 13.76
C GLY A 300 24.02 5.77 12.32
N TYR A 301 25.10 5.24 11.75
CA TYR A 301 25.60 5.57 10.42
C TYR A 301 24.52 5.48 9.36
N GLY A 302 24.34 6.53 8.59
CA GLY A 302 23.42 6.56 7.44
C GLY A 302 21.98 6.95 7.76
N TYR A 303 21.58 7.13 9.03
CA TYR A 303 20.22 7.55 9.34
C TYR A 303 19.90 8.91 8.72
N LEU A 304 18.74 8.98 8.05
CA LEU A 304 18.19 10.23 7.57
C LEU A 304 16.66 10.20 7.67
N ASN A 305 16.11 11.04 8.53
CA ASN A 305 14.68 11.29 8.66
C ASN A 305 14.47 12.62 9.39
N ALA A 306 13.36 13.27 9.16
CA ALA A 306 12.93 14.43 9.95
C ALA A 306 12.47 14.06 11.38
N ILE A 307 12.32 12.77 11.67
CA ILE A 307 11.96 12.20 12.97
C ILE A 307 13.19 11.46 13.51
N PRO A 308 13.59 11.64 14.80
CA PRO A 308 14.64 10.83 15.40
C PRO A 308 14.33 9.33 15.40
N PRO A 309 15.33 8.44 15.44
CA PRO A 309 15.13 7.00 15.28
C PRO A 309 14.42 6.31 16.47
N HIS A 310 14.08 7.02 17.54
CA HIS A 310 13.34 6.43 18.65
C HIS A 310 11.94 5.95 18.24
N HIS A 311 11.25 6.61 17.31
CA HIS A 311 9.95 6.13 16.81
C HIS A 311 10.06 4.81 16.02
N PRO A 312 10.96 4.66 15.02
CA PRO A 312 11.24 3.35 14.44
C PRO A 312 11.59 2.28 15.49
N ALA A 313 12.41 2.63 16.48
CA ALA A 313 12.80 1.70 17.52
C ALA A 313 11.65 1.31 18.46
N LEU A 314 10.73 2.23 18.78
CA LEU A 314 9.56 1.92 19.61
C LEU A 314 8.58 0.93 18.95
N ILE A 315 8.55 0.85 17.61
CA ILE A 315 7.77 -0.18 16.90
C ILE A 315 8.21 -1.57 17.34
N GLU A 316 9.48 -1.80 17.59
CA GLU A 316 10.02 -3.08 18.09
C GLU A 316 9.45 -3.47 19.45
N MET A 317 8.95 -2.50 20.21
CA MET A 317 8.29 -2.68 21.50
C MET A 317 6.76 -2.61 21.41
N TYR A 318 6.21 -2.76 20.18
CA TYR A 318 4.77 -2.74 19.88
C TYR A 318 4.04 -1.48 20.36
N ARG A 319 4.73 -0.34 20.31
CA ARG A 319 4.12 0.95 20.61
C ARG A 319 3.23 1.38 19.46
N ALA A 320 1.98 1.67 19.78
CA ALA A 320 0.93 1.90 18.79
C ALA A 320 0.46 3.36 18.76
N TYR A 321 -0.20 3.70 17.68
CA TYR A 321 -1.02 4.88 17.58
C TYR A 321 -2.17 4.80 18.59
N ASN A 322 -2.62 5.91 19.15
CA ASN A 322 -3.73 6.04 20.10
C ASN A 322 -3.48 5.71 21.57
N ASN A 323 -2.30 5.42 22.00
CA ASN A 323 -1.99 5.32 23.42
C ASN A 323 -1.03 6.44 23.87
N SER A 324 -0.58 6.40 25.12
CA SER A 324 0.33 7.41 25.67
C SER A 324 1.65 7.54 24.88
N ASP A 325 2.04 6.53 24.14
CA ASP A 325 3.26 6.55 23.35
C ASP A 325 3.09 7.15 21.95
N TRP A 326 1.91 7.03 21.42
CA TRP A 326 1.44 7.65 20.18
C TRP A 326 2.48 7.66 19.03
N VAL A 327 3.01 6.50 18.73
CA VAL A 327 3.92 6.31 17.58
C VAL A 327 3.11 6.34 16.29
N TRP A 328 3.52 7.16 15.34
CA TRP A 328 2.90 7.24 14.02
C TRP A 328 3.89 6.80 12.94
N ALA A 329 3.48 6.04 12.01
CA ALA A 329 4.07 5.54 10.76
C ALA A 329 5.55 5.96 10.45
N PRO A 330 6.55 5.63 11.27
CA PRO A 330 7.91 6.14 11.07
C PRO A 330 8.58 5.56 9.82
N TYR A 331 8.33 4.30 9.48
CA TYR A 331 8.87 3.69 8.26
C TYR A 331 8.20 4.21 6.99
N TYR A 332 6.93 4.63 7.09
CA TYR A 332 6.27 5.35 6.00
C TYR A 332 7.01 6.66 5.66
N SER A 333 7.40 7.45 6.67
CA SER A 333 8.16 8.69 6.44
C SER A 333 9.53 8.41 5.83
N ILE A 334 10.28 7.41 6.36
CA ILE A 334 11.58 7.00 5.80
C ILE A 334 11.42 6.53 4.34
N HIS A 335 10.38 5.75 4.05
CA HIS A 335 10.07 5.31 2.68
C HIS A 335 9.96 6.47 1.71
N LYS A 336 9.19 7.51 2.05
CA LYS A 336 8.98 8.63 1.13
C LYS A 336 10.27 9.36 0.77
N GLN A 337 11.16 9.53 1.75
CA GLN A 337 12.47 10.14 1.52
C GLN A 337 13.36 9.23 0.66
N LEU A 338 13.38 7.94 0.96
CA LEU A 338 14.15 6.96 0.20
C LEU A 338 13.68 6.90 -1.26
N ALA A 339 12.38 6.85 -1.49
CA ALA A 339 11.79 6.87 -2.82
C ALA A 339 12.16 8.15 -3.60
N GLY A 340 12.07 9.32 -2.94
CA GLY A 340 12.43 10.59 -3.56
C GLY A 340 13.90 10.66 -3.98
N LEU A 341 14.82 10.15 -3.15
CA LEU A 341 16.25 10.08 -3.47
C LEU A 341 16.52 9.12 -4.64
N ILE A 342 15.84 7.97 -4.67
CA ILE A 342 15.93 6.99 -5.77
C ILE A 342 15.43 7.61 -7.08
N ASP A 343 14.33 8.36 -7.05
CA ASP A 343 13.80 9.04 -8.21
C ASP A 343 14.76 10.13 -8.73
N ILE A 344 15.39 10.90 -7.83
CA ILE A 344 16.43 11.86 -8.21
C ILE A 344 17.62 11.15 -8.85
N ALA A 345 18.12 10.07 -8.24
CA ALA A 345 19.22 9.29 -8.78
C ALA A 345 18.90 8.69 -10.17
N THR A 346 17.61 8.43 -10.43
CA THR A 346 17.14 7.86 -11.72
C THR A 346 17.03 8.91 -12.83
N TYR A 347 16.56 10.11 -12.51
CA TYR A 347 16.14 11.08 -13.52
C TYR A 347 17.02 12.32 -13.65
N MET A 348 17.91 12.58 -12.69
CA MET A 348 18.84 13.71 -12.75
C MET A 348 19.96 13.45 -13.74
N ASP A 349 20.17 14.34 -14.71
CA ASP A 349 21.23 14.21 -15.71
C ASP A 349 22.62 14.71 -15.21
N ASP A 350 22.65 15.53 -14.16
CA ASP A 350 23.88 15.86 -13.46
C ASP A 350 24.33 14.64 -12.62
N LYS A 351 25.32 13.93 -13.15
CA LYS A 351 25.81 12.70 -12.55
C LYS A 351 26.34 12.87 -11.12
N SER A 352 26.95 14.00 -10.82
CA SER A 352 27.45 14.28 -9.46
C SER A 352 26.33 14.33 -8.43
N ILE A 353 25.20 14.93 -8.79
CA ILE A 353 24.03 15.03 -7.92
C ILE A 353 23.28 13.70 -7.87
N ALA A 354 23.13 13.03 -9.00
CA ALA A 354 22.51 11.70 -9.07
C ALA A 354 23.26 10.66 -8.23
N ASP A 355 24.60 10.61 -8.35
CA ASP A 355 25.44 9.71 -7.55
C ASP A 355 25.40 10.04 -6.05
N LYS A 356 25.33 11.33 -5.69
CA LYS A 356 25.17 11.76 -4.29
C LYS A 356 23.80 11.35 -3.74
N ALA A 357 22.71 11.51 -4.50
CA ALA A 357 21.40 11.06 -4.09
C ALA A 357 21.35 9.54 -3.89
N LEU A 358 21.98 8.78 -4.79
CA LEU A 358 22.11 7.33 -4.66
C LEU A 358 22.93 6.94 -3.42
N LEU A 359 24.00 7.65 -3.13
CA LEU A 359 24.82 7.41 -1.94
C LEU A 359 24.02 7.64 -0.65
N ILE A 360 23.27 8.74 -0.57
CA ILE A 360 22.38 9.02 0.58
C ILE A 360 21.37 7.89 0.73
N ALA A 361 20.69 7.51 -0.35
CA ALA A 361 19.70 6.44 -0.36
C ALA A 361 20.31 5.09 0.08
N LYS A 362 21.51 4.76 -0.41
CA LYS A 362 22.23 3.55 -0.03
C LYS A 362 22.54 3.52 1.48
N ASP A 363 23.10 4.60 2.00
CA ASP A 363 23.44 4.69 3.43
C ASP A 363 22.16 4.57 4.28
N MET A 364 21.04 5.19 3.89
CA MET A 364 19.73 5.00 4.52
C MET A 364 19.26 3.55 4.47
N GLY A 365 19.32 2.92 3.30
CA GLY A 365 18.90 1.53 3.11
C GLY A 365 19.72 0.55 3.97
N LEU A 366 21.03 0.77 4.08
CA LEU A 366 21.91 -0.03 4.92
C LEU A 366 21.67 0.22 6.42
N TRP A 367 21.29 1.45 6.83
CA TRP A 367 20.81 1.72 8.18
C TRP A 367 19.57 0.88 8.50
N VAL A 368 18.59 0.84 7.58
CA VAL A 368 17.37 0.04 7.74
C VAL A 368 17.71 -1.44 7.81
N TRP A 369 18.58 -1.94 6.90
CA TRP A 369 19.04 -3.33 6.95
C TRP A 369 19.63 -3.68 8.31
N ASN A 370 20.58 -2.86 8.82
CA ASN A 370 21.25 -3.11 10.09
C ASN A 370 20.25 -3.20 11.25
N ARG A 371 19.28 -2.28 11.30
CA ARG A 371 18.22 -2.31 12.32
C ARG A 371 17.36 -3.55 12.22
N MET A 372 16.89 -3.89 11.03
CA MET A 372 16.05 -5.07 10.81
C MET A 372 16.79 -6.36 11.08
N HIS A 373 18.00 -6.50 10.58
CA HIS A 373 18.82 -7.70 10.72
C HIS A 373 19.13 -8.03 12.19
N TYR A 374 19.51 -7.03 13.00
CA TYR A 374 19.94 -7.26 14.38
C TYR A 374 18.86 -7.10 15.43
N ARG A 375 17.78 -6.40 15.14
CA ARG A 375 16.76 -6.02 16.13
C ARG A 375 15.39 -6.64 15.91
N THR A 376 15.13 -7.21 14.73
CA THR A 376 13.86 -7.88 14.47
C THR A 376 14.03 -9.38 14.37
N TYR A 377 13.16 -10.11 15.07
CA TYR A 377 13.19 -11.55 15.11
C TYR A 377 12.32 -12.16 14.02
N VAL A 378 12.87 -13.15 13.36
CA VAL A 378 12.11 -14.15 12.61
C VAL A 378 12.65 -15.49 13.05
N LYS A 379 11.79 -16.34 13.62
CA LYS A 379 12.19 -17.69 13.95
C LYS A 379 12.58 -18.45 12.70
N LYS A 380 13.67 -19.21 12.73
CA LYS A 380 14.15 -19.98 11.57
C LYS A 380 13.13 -20.97 11.01
N ASP A 381 12.29 -21.56 11.88
CA ASP A 381 11.23 -22.50 11.51
C ASP A 381 9.91 -21.82 11.15
N GLY A 382 9.83 -20.49 11.30
CA GLY A 382 8.66 -19.71 10.96
C GLY A 382 7.46 -19.89 11.89
N THR A 383 7.62 -20.52 13.07
CA THR A 383 6.49 -20.74 13.97
C THR A 383 5.93 -19.42 14.52
N GLN A 384 4.61 -19.33 14.55
CA GLN A 384 3.89 -18.11 14.94
C GLN A 384 4.06 -17.72 16.40
N GLU A 385 4.29 -18.67 17.29
CA GLU A 385 4.31 -18.43 18.72
C GLU A 385 5.48 -17.53 19.12
N GLU A 386 6.67 -17.79 18.62
CA GLU A 386 7.84 -16.94 18.89
C GLU A 386 7.76 -15.60 18.17
N ARG A 387 7.09 -15.54 17.01
CA ARG A 387 6.82 -14.30 16.28
C ARG A 387 5.94 -13.32 17.08
N ARG A 388 5.10 -13.79 17.99
CA ARG A 388 4.15 -12.97 18.76
C ARG A 388 4.65 -12.57 20.15
N THR A 389 5.61 -13.27 20.69
CA THR A 389 5.99 -13.12 22.11
C THR A 389 7.27 -12.34 22.35
N HIS A 390 8.14 -12.20 21.35
CA HIS A 390 9.42 -11.51 21.50
C HIS A 390 9.33 -10.05 21.00
N PRO A 391 9.93 -9.10 21.72
CA PRO A 391 10.16 -7.76 21.20
C PRO A 391 10.88 -7.80 19.84
N GLY A 392 10.52 -6.91 18.93
CA GLY A 392 11.05 -6.88 17.58
C GLY A 392 10.43 -7.91 16.63
N ASN A 393 9.38 -8.59 17.03
CA ASN A 393 8.68 -9.57 16.21
C ASN A 393 7.87 -8.89 15.10
N ARG A 394 8.22 -9.17 13.84
CA ARG A 394 7.58 -8.52 12.68
C ARG A 394 6.10 -8.84 12.50
N TYR A 395 5.61 -9.97 13.02
CA TYR A 395 4.18 -10.28 13.00
C TYR A 395 3.37 -9.22 13.75
N GLU A 396 3.82 -8.85 14.94
CA GLU A 396 3.17 -7.82 15.76
C GLU A 396 3.49 -6.40 15.28
N MET A 397 4.74 -6.14 14.90
CA MET A 397 5.18 -4.81 14.43
C MET A 397 4.35 -4.31 13.26
N TRP A 398 4.19 -5.14 12.23
CA TRP A 398 3.49 -4.75 11.00
C TRP A 398 1.98 -4.91 11.07
N ASN A 399 1.46 -5.54 12.13
CA ASN A 399 0.01 -5.68 12.35
C ASN A 399 -0.58 -4.53 13.21
N MET A 400 0.25 -3.62 13.70
CA MET A 400 -0.20 -2.46 14.44
C MET A 400 -0.90 -1.44 13.52
N TYR A 401 -2.08 -0.97 13.95
CA TYR A 401 -2.80 0.06 13.20
C TYR A 401 -1.98 1.35 13.09
N ILE A 402 -1.81 1.86 11.90
CA ILE A 402 -1.02 3.06 11.52
C ILE A 402 0.46 2.99 11.94
N ALA A 403 0.79 2.68 13.19
CA ALA A 403 2.18 2.60 13.64
C ALA A 403 2.98 1.56 12.83
N GLY A 404 2.35 0.46 12.45
CA GLY A 404 2.91 -0.57 11.56
C GLY A 404 2.84 -0.23 10.07
N GLU A 405 2.42 0.97 9.70
CA GLU A 405 2.40 1.39 8.30
C GLU A 405 3.81 1.54 7.74
N VAL A 406 4.12 0.74 6.75
CA VAL A 406 5.46 0.69 6.14
C VAL A 406 5.51 1.42 4.79
N GLY A 407 4.37 1.85 4.26
CA GLY A 407 4.29 2.43 2.93
C GLY A 407 4.89 1.50 1.88
N GLY A 408 5.74 2.03 1.00
CA GLY A 408 6.49 1.26 -0.01
C GLY A 408 7.94 0.97 0.40
N MET A 409 8.26 0.77 1.68
CA MET A 409 9.64 0.47 2.12
C MET A 409 10.21 -0.75 1.40
N GLY A 410 9.47 -1.86 1.33
CA GLY A 410 9.89 -3.06 0.61
C GLY A 410 10.19 -2.78 -0.86
N GLU A 411 9.30 -2.02 -1.55
CA GLU A 411 9.51 -1.60 -2.93
C GLU A 411 10.78 -0.77 -3.09
N SER A 412 10.96 0.26 -2.26
CA SER A 412 12.08 1.19 -2.39
C SER A 412 13.42 0.52 -2.13
N LEU A 413 13.50 -0.37 -1.14
CA LEU A 413 14.72 -1.15 -0.85
C LEU A 413 15.04 -2.13 -1.97
N ALA A 414 14.05 -2.81 -2.54
CA ALA A 414 14.24 -3.68 -3.69
C ALA A 414 14.71 -2.91 -4.93
N ARG A 415 14.12 -1.75 -5.24
CA ARG A 415 14.58 -0.84 -6.31
C ARG A 415 16.02 -0.40 -6.08
N LEU A 416 16.34 0.02 -4.86
CA LEU A 416 17.69 0.44 -4.51
C LEU A 416 18.72 -0.68 -4.69
N SER A 417 18.36 -1.93 -4.36
CA SER A 417 19.24 -3.09 -4.55
C SER A 417 19.67 -3.31 -6.00
N GLU A 418 18.85 -2.89 -6.96
CA GLU A 418 19.16 -2.96 -8.38
C GLU A 418 20.09 -1.84 -8.86
N MET A 419 20.20 -0.74 -8.09
CA MET A 419 21.03 0.42 -8.43
C MET A 419 22.43 0.37 -7.81
N VAL A 420 22.67 -0.52 -6.85
CA VAL A 420 23.99 -0.68 -6.22
C VAL A 420 24.77 -1.80 -6.91
N SER A 421 26.07 -1.61 -7.03
CA SER A 421 26.95 -2.54 -7.75
C SER A 421 27.61 -3.58 -6.85
N ALA A 422 27.84 -3.27 -5.55
CA ALA A 422 28.47 -4.18 -4.62
C ALA A 422 27.52 -5.34 -4.24
N PRO A 423 27.91 -6.62 -4.51
CA PRO A 423 27.01 -7.75 -4.29
C PRO A 423 26.54 -7.91 -2.84
N GLU A 424 27.41 -7.58 -1.87
CA GLU A 424 27.09 -7.65 -0.46
C GLU A 424 26.05 -6.59 -0.07
N GLU A 425 26.23 -5.34 -0.51
CA GLU A 425 25.24 -4.27 -0.28
C GLU A 425 23.90 -4.59 -0.92
N LYS A 426 23.92 -5.14 -2.14
CA LYS A 426 22.72 -5.62 -2.83
C LYS A 426 21.99 -6.70 -2.02
N ALA A 427 22.71 -7.70 -1.52
CA ALA A 427 22.14 -8.78 -0.72
C ALA A 427 21.50 -8.23 0.59
N ARG A 428 22.18 -7.31 1.26
CA ARG A 428 21.66 -6.64 2.47
C ARG A 428 20.39 -5.84 2.20
N LEU A 429 20.32 -5.13 1.08
CA LEU A 429 19.13 -4.35 0.70
C LEU A 429 17.94 -5.25 0.33
N ILE A 430 18.19 -6.39 -0.32
CA ILE A 430 17.16 -7.40 -0.59
C ILE A 430 16.65 -8.00 0.73
N GLU A 431 17.55 -8.37 1.65
CA GLU A 431 17.16 -8.85 2.98
C GLU A 431 16.30 -7.82 3.73
N ALA A 432 16.73 -6.55 3.72
CA ALA A 432 15.97 -5.46 4.31
C ALA A 432 14.57 -5.31 3.68
N SER A 433 14.48 -5.37 2.35
CA SER A 433 13.20 -5.35 1.64
C SER A 433 12.26 -6.46 2.13
N ASN A 434 12.78 -7.67 2.28
CA ASN A 434 12.01 -8.83 2.72
C ASN A 434 11.57 -8.73 4.20
N CYS A 435 12.20 -7.89 5.01
CA CYS A 435 11.77 -7.65 6.39
C CYS A 435 10.46 -6.84 6.50
N PHE A 436 10.00 -6.21 5.43
CA PHE A 436 8.71 -5.50 5.38
C PHE A 436 7.58 -6.41 4.85
N ASP A 437 7.54 -7.62 5.36
CA ASP A 437 6.76 -8.75 4.88
C ASP A 437 5.35 -8.88 5.48
N SER A 438 5.02 -8.14 6.53
CA SER A 438 3.72 -8.21 7.23
C SER A 438 3.11 -9.63 7.23
N PRO A 439 3.65 -10.59 8.02
CA PRO A 439 3.25 -11.99 7.93
C PRO A 439 1.76 -12.21 8.14
N ALA A 440 1.12 -11.44 9.03
CA ALA A 440 -0.31 -11.51 9.27
C ALA A 440 -1.17 -11.16 8.03
N PHE A 441 -0.59 -10.48 7.06
CA PHE A 441 -1.27 -10.10 5.81
C PHE A 441 -0.81 -10.95 4.62
N TYR A 442 0.49 -11.24 4.53
CA TYR A 442 1.06 -11.95 3.39
C TYR A 442 0.79 -13.46 3.42
N GLU A 443 0.85 -14.10 4.61
CA GLU A 443 0.65 -15.54 4.72
C GLU A 443 -0.74 -16.01 4.25
N PRO A 444 -1.86 -15.37 4.65
CA PRO A 444 -3.17 -15.70 4.09
C PRO A 444 -3.23 -15.47 2.58
N LEU A 445 -2.74 -14.33 2.10
CA LEU A 445 -2.76 -14.00 0.68
C LEU A 445 -1.95 -14.98 -0.16
N SER A 446 -0.78 -15.43 0.32
CA SER A 446 0.02 -16.43 -0.40
C SER A 446 -0.74 -17.74 -0.64
N LYS A 447 -1.67 -18.07 0.24
CA LYS A 447 -2.56 -19.24 0.17
C LYS A 447 -3.91 -18.95 -0.50
N ASN A 448 -4.08 -17.78 -1.12
CA ASN A 448 -5.33 -17.32 -1.73
C ASN A 448 -6.50 -17.20 -0.74
N ILE A 449 -6.21 -16.92 0.54
CA ILE A 449 -7.21 -16.66 1.57
C ILE A 449 -7.52 -15.17 1.61
N ASP A 450 -8.80 -14.82 1.56
CA ASP A 450 -9.27 -13.44 1.62
C ASP A 450 -9.29 -12.93 3.07
N ASP A 451 -8.21 -12.26 3.47
CA ASP A 451 -8.10 -11.55 4.75
C ASP A 451 -7.94 -10.03 4.52
N ILE A 452 -8.59 -9.50 3.47
CA ILE A 452 -8.48 -8.09 3.07
C ILE A 452 -9.51 -7.22 3.79
N ARG A 453 -10.68 -7.77 4.08
CA ARG A 453 -11.78 -7.04 4.70
C ARG A 453 -11.34 -6.34 5.99
N ASN A 454 -11.79 -5.10 6.17
CA ASN A 454 -11.51 -4.24 7.32
C ASN A 454 -10.04 -3.85 7.51
N ARG A 455 -9.16 -4.17 6.57
CA ARG A 455 -7.81 -3.62 6.55
C ARG A 455 -7.82 -2.21 5.96
N HIS A 456 -6.92 -1.38 6.42
CA HIS A 456 -6.75 -0.02 5.93
C HIS A 456 -6.12 -0.06 4.53
N ALA A 457 -6.87 0.38 3.51
CA ALA A 457 -6.45 0.25 2.11
C ALA A 457 -5.15 1.00 1.80
N ASN A 458 -5.03 2.24 2.28
CA ASN A 458 -3.84 3.06 2.10
C ASN A 458 -2.58 2.43 2.73
N GLN A 459 -2.73 1.77 3.87
CA GLN A 459 -1.64 1.07 4.55
C GLN A 459 -1.20 -0.21 3.79
N HIS A 460 -2.14 -0.96 3.23
CA HIS A 460 -1.87 -2.32 2.72
C HIS A 460 -1.59 -2.38 1.22
N ILE A 461 -2.17 -1.49 0.40
CA ILE A 461 -1.91 -1.49 -1.05
C ILE A 461 -0.41 -1.31 -1.38
N PRO A 462 0.33 -0.38 -0.77
CA PRO A 462 1.76 -0.21 -1.05
C PRO A 462 2.60 -1.44 -0.71
N MET A 463 2.20 -2.23 0.30
CA MET A 463 2.88 -3.47 0.67
C MET A 463 2.83 -4.50 -0.46
N ILE A 464 1.72 -4.57 -1.19
CA ILE A 464 1.57 -5.49 -2.33
C ILE A 464 2.48 -5.10 -3.50
N ILE A 465 2.67 -3.81 -3.74
CA ILE A 465 3.66 -3.32 -4.72
C ILE A 465 5.06 -3.75 -4.27
N GLY A 466 5.36 -3.64 -2.98
CA GLY A 466 6.61 -4.13 -2.39
C GLY A 466 6.80 -5.63 -2.57
N ALA A 467 5.77 -6.43 -2.33
CA ALA A 467 5.82 -7.88 -2.53
C ALA A 467 6.16 -8.23 -3.99
N LEU A 468 5.46 -7.62 -4.97
CA LEU A 468 5.76 -7.85 -6.38
C LEU A 468 7.20 -7.44 -6.73
N ARG A 469 7.68 -6.33 -6.19
CA ARG A 469 9.05 -5.87 -6.45
C ARG A 469 10.10 -6.81 -5.82
N SER A 470 9.84 -7.33 -4.61
CA SER A 470 10.69 -8.35 -3.99
C SER A 470 10.78 -9.61 -4.84
N TYR A 471 9.64 -10.10 -5.38
CA TYR A 471 9.65 -11.22 -6.33
C TYR A 471 10.57 -10.95 -7.54
N LEU A 472 10.45 -9.77 -8.15
CA LEU A 472 11.27 -9.40 -9.31
C LEU A 472 12.77 -9.32 -8.99
N SER A 473 13.13 -9.00 -7.75
CA SER A 473 14.53 -8.86 -7.33
C SER A 473 15.18 -10.17 -6.86
N ASN A 474 14.39 -11.10 -6.29
CA ASN A 474 14.91 -12.33 -5.67
C ASN A 474 14.32 -13.64 -6.23
N ASN A 475 13.30 -13.57 -7.10
CA ASN A 475 12.55 -14.71 -7.65
C ASN A 475 11.84 -15.59 -6.60
N ASP A 476 11.58 -15.08 -5.39
CA ASP A 476 10.83 -15.83 -4.38
C ASP A 476 9.34 -15.84 -4.73
N THR A 477 8.84 -17.02 -5.06
CA THR A 477 7.46 -17.23 -5.51
C THR A 477 6.42 -16.94 -4.44
N PHE A 478 6.78 -16.91 -3.16
CA PHE A 478 5.91 -16.48 -2.08
C PHE A 478 5.38 -15.06 -2.35
N TYR A 479 6.25 -14.12 -2.71
CA TYR A 479 5.86 -12.73 -2.99
C TYR A 479 5.05 -12.59 -4.27
N TYR A 480 5.30 -13.45 -5.26
CA TYR A 480 4.44 -13.52 -6.45
C TYR A 480 3.01 -13.92 -6.07
N HIS A 481 2.84 -14.98 -5.28
CA HIS A 481 1.51 -15.43 -4.85
C HIS A 481 0.77 -14.37 -4.04
N VAL A 482 1.45 -13.71 -3.11
CA VAL A 482 0.88 -12.59 -2.36
C VAL A 482 0.31 -11.53 -3.30
N SER A 483 1.10 -11.07 -4.26
CA SER A 483 0.71 -10.00 -5.17
C SER A 483 -0.39 -10.42 -6.15
N HIS A 484 -0.23 -11.60 -6.75
CA HIS A 484 -1.15 -12.13 -7.73
C HIS A 484 -2.53 -12.43 -7.11
N ASN A 485 -2.55 -13.07 -5.95
CA ASN A 485 -3.81 -13.39 -5.26
C ASN A 485 -4.51 -12.13 -4.77
N PHE A 486 -3.77 -11.17 -4.21
CA PHE A 486 -4.35 -9.87 -3.86
C PHE A 486 -5.00 -9.19 -5.07
N TRP A 487 -4.30 -9.14 -6.22
CA TRP A 487 -4.85 -8.55 -7.44
C TRP A 487 -6.16 -9.21 -7.86
N ASN A 488 -6.21 -10.55 -7.86
CA ASN A 488 -7.40 -11.29 -8.24
C ASN A 488 -8.58 -11.05 -7.29
N LEU A 489 -8.32 -11.05 -5.98
CA LEU A 489 -9.33 -10.74 -4.95
C LEU A 489 -9.88 -9.31 -5.13
N ILE A 490 -9.01 -8.33 -5.30
CA ILE A 490 -9.42 -6.93 -5.50
C ILE A 490 -10.27 -6.79 -6.76
N GLN A 491 -9.82 -7.34 -7.89
CA GLN A 491 -10.54 -7.24 -9.16
C GLN A 491 -11.89 -7.95 -9.12
N GLY A 492 -11.95 -9.09 -8.45
CA GLY A 492 -13.17 -9.91 -8.37
C GLY A 492 -14.20 -9.39 -7.38
N SER A 493 -13.78 -8.86 -6.24
CA SER A 493 -14.67 -8.74 -5.07
C SER A 493 -14.77 -7.35 -4.45
N TYR A 494 -13.71 -6.53 -4.54
CA TYR A 494 -13.60 -5.27 -3.79
C TYR A 494 -13.71 -4.03 -4.66
N ARG A 495 -13.46 -4.16 -5.96
CA ARG A 495 -13.40 -3.02 -6.87
C ARG A 495 -14.77 -2.46 -7.19
N TYR A 496 -14.93 -1.15 -7.07
CA TYR A 496 -16.06 -0.39 -7.60
C TYR A 496 -15.95 -0.22 -9.13
N SER A 497 -17.04 0.14 -9.78
CA SER A 497 -17.06 0.42 -11.23
C SER A 497 -16.08 1.54 -11.65
N THR A 498 -15.77 2.47 -10.75
CA THR A 498 -14.79 3.54 -10.95
C THR A 498 -13.33 3.08 -10.82
N GLY A 499 -13.09 1.84 -10.39
CA GLY A 499 -11.75 1.31 -10.11
C GLY A 499 -11.28 1.49 -8.66
N GLY A 500 -11.96 2.29 -7.84
CA GLY A 500 -11.67 2.44 -6.42
C GLY A 500 -11.96 1.16 -5.63
N VAL A 501 -11.28 0.97 -4.50
CA VAL A 501 -11.40 -0.26 -3.67
C VAL A 501 -11.63 0.01 -2.19
N GLY A 502 -11.57 1.28 -1.77
CA GLY A 502 -11.70 1.68 -0.37
C GLY A 502 -12.90 2.59 -0.14
N ASN A 503 -13.45 2.55 1.07
CA ASN A 503 -14.46 3.48 1.57
C ASN A 503 -14.11 3.86 3.02
N GLY A 504 -13.89 5.15 3.28
CA GLY A 504 -13.36 5.63 4.57
C GLY A 504 -12.00 4.99 4.85
N GLU A 505 -11.12 4.95 3.84
CA GLU A 505 -9.77 4.38 3.86
C GLU A 505 -9.68 2.87 4.13
N MET A 506 -10.81 2.18 4.27
CA MET A 506 -10.85 0.75 4.59
C MET A 506 -11.37 -0.07 3.42
N PHE A 507 -10.83 -1.27 3.23
CA PHE A 507 -11.51 -2.29 2.45
C PHE A 507 -12.80 -2.69 3.17
N ARG A 508 -13.91 -2.62 2.48
CA ARG A 508 -15.20 -3.00 3.06
C ARG A 508 -15.51 -4.46 2.78
N GLN A 509 -16.73 -4.87 3.07
CA GLN A 509 -17.16 -6.23 2.79
C GLN A 509 -17.10 -6.49 1.28
N PRO A 510 -16.54 -7.62 0.84
CA PRO A 510 -16.54 -7.99 -0.57
C PRO A 510 -17.96 -8.03 -1.12
N TYR A 511 -18.12 -7.64 -2.38
CA TYR A 511 -19.40 -7.60 -3.11
C TYR A 511 -20.47 -6.65 -2.57
N THR A 512 -20.18 -5.80 -1.61
CA THR A 512 -21.08 -4.71 -1.21
C THR A 512 -20.78 -3.48 -2.04
N LYS A 513 -21.82 -2.97 -2.70
CA LYS A 513 -21.76 -1.76 -3.53
C LYS A 513 -22.43 -0.59 -2.82
#